data_f63ca51970778542ee15bfe1a92aa9a5
#
_entry.id   f63ca51970778542ee15bfe1a92aa9a5
#
_cell.length_a   1.000
_cell.length_b   1.000
_cell.length_c   1.000
_cell.angle_alpha   90.00
_cell.angle_beta   90.00
_cell.angle_gamma   90.00
#
_symmetry.space_group_name_H-M   'P 1'
#
loop_
_entity.id
_entity.type
_entity.pdbx_description
1 polymer ?
#
loop_
_entity_poly.entity_id
_entity_poly.type
_entity_poly.pdbx_seq_one_letter_code
_entity_poly.pdbx_strand_id
1 'polypeptide(L)'
;MSLVELQKIRERRLEKKQTEVMQFKQAVTDAERNLAQTIVKTEKFHEWRLSHQEELFKGLQSQPCTIHSMQEYQTKLFALSQQEEQLRAAIPTAQTLLEQANQNLTKIRAEMNALAMKNEKTKEIVETQHKADMQLAL
;
A
#
# COMPACT_ATOMS: atom_id res chain seq x y z
N MET A 1 1.04 25.45 -33.13
CA MET A 1 1.71 25.38 -31.82
C MET A 1 3.23 25.42 -32.04
N SER A 2 3.93 26.29 -31.35
CA SER A 2 5.38 26.34 -31.43
C SER A 2 6.04 25.19 -30.67
N LEU A 3 7.30 24.89 -31.02
CA LEU A 3 8.08 23.84 -30.29
C LEU A 3 8.31 24.24 -28.83
N VAL A 4 8.47 25.55 -28.56
CA VAL A 4 8.62 26.05 -27.18
C VAL A 4 7.35 25.82 -26.35
N GLU A 5 6.18 26.08 -26.94
CA GLU A 5 4.91 25.80 -26.27
C GLU A 5 4.71 24.33 -26.02
N LEU A 6 5.07 23.46 -26.97
CA LEU A 6 5.03 22.01 -26.82
C LEU A 6 5.95 21.55 -25.69
N GLN A 7 7.16 22.11 -25.60
CA GLN A 7 8.11 21.81 -24.52
C GLN A 7 7.52 22.17 -23.15
N LYS A 8 6.91 23.35 -23.01
CA LYS A 8 6.26 23.77 -21.77
C LYS A 8 5.14 22.81 -21.34
N ILE A 9 4.31 22.38 -22.30
CA ILE A 9 3.22 21.44 -22.04
C ILE A 9 3.78 20.10 -21.54
N ARG A 10 4.85 19.58 -22.19
CA ARG A 10 5.50 18.33 -21.81
C ARG A 10 6.18 18.41 -20.44
N GLU A 11 6.79 19.56 -20.12
CA GLU A 11 7.38 19.80 -18.80
C GLU A 11 6.31 19.78 -17.71
N ARG A 12 5.17 20.42 -17.91
CA ARG A 12 4.05 20.41 -16.97
C ARG A 12 3.49 19.02 -16.76
N ARG A 13 3.35 18.23 -17.83
CA ARG A 13 2.90 16.85 -17.76
C ARG A 13 3.88 15.98 -16.97
N LEU A 14 5.18 16.19 -17.18
CA LEU A 14 6.22 15.49 -16.45
C LEU A 14 6.18 15.83 -14.96
N GLU A 15 6.06 17.09 -14.60
CA GLU A 15 5.93 17.54 -13.21
C GLU A 15 4.72 16.91 -12.54
N LYS A 16 3.58 16.87 -13.24
CA LYS A 16 2.37 16.21 -12.75
C LYS A 16 2.60 14.73 -12.49
N LYS A 17 3.27 14.03 -13.40
CA LYS A 17 3.61 12.61 -13.23
C LYS A 17 4.58 12.40 -12.08
N GLN A 18 5.54 13.28 -11.88
CA GLN A 18 6.46 13.22 -10.73
C GLN A 18 5.69 13.34 -9.41
N THR A 19 4.70 14.24 -9.34
CA THR A 19 3.82 14.36 -8.18
C THR A 19 3.01 13.09 -7.97
N GLU A 20 2.45 12.51 -9.02
CA GLU A 20 1.72 11.24 -8.95
C GLU A 20 2.61 10.10 -8.45
N VAL A 21 3.86 10.03 -8.91
CA VAL A 21 4.83 9.03 -8.41
C VAL A 21 5.04 9.18 -6.91
N MET A 22 5.17 10.39 -6.40
CA MET A 22 5.32 10.65 -4.97
C MET A 22 4.09 10.17 -4.18
N GLN A 23 2.89 10.42 -4.71
CA GLN A 23 1.64 9.96 -4.10
C GLN A 23 1.55 8.44 -4.07
N PHE A 24 1.91 7.77 -5.16
CA PHE A 24 1.90 6.29 -5.22
C PHE A 24 2.99 5.66 -4.36
N LYS A 25 4.15 6.30 -4.20
CA LYS A 25 5.17 5.88 -3.22
C LYS A 25 4.63 5.93 -1.80
N GLN A 26 3.91 7.01 -1.47
CA GLN A 26 3.29 7.14 -0.16
C GLN A 26 2.22 6.06 0.06
N ALA A 27 1.43 5.75 -0.97
CA ALA A 27 0.44 4.67 -0.89
C ALA A 27 1.09 3.31 -0.62
N VAL A 28 2.25 3.02 -1.22
CA VAL A 28 3.03 1.80 -0.93
C VAL A 28 3.50 1.78 0.53
N THR A 29 4.06 2.88 1.00
CA THR A 29 4.52 2.99 2.40
C THR A 29 3.35 2.78 3.38
N ASP A 30 2.20 3.37 3.11
CA ASP A 30 1.01 3.22 3.94
C ASP A 30 0.50 1.78 3.93
N ALA A 31 0.52 1.12 2.76
CA ALA A 31 0.12 -0.28 2.63
C ALA A 31 1.08 -1.23 3.36
N GLU A 32 2.39 -0.97 3.31
CA GLU A 32 3.41 -1.73 4.06
C GLU A 32 3.17 -1.59 5.57
N ARG A 33 2.92 -0.38 6.03
CA ARG A 33 2.63 -0.11 7.44
C ARG A 33 1.35 -0.81 7.88
N ASN A 34 0.30 -0.74 7.08
CA ASN A 34 -0.97 -1.42 7.36
C ASN A 34 -0.79 -2.93 7.47
N LEU A 35 -0.03 -3.54 6.56
CA LEU A 35 0.27 -4.97 6.61
C LEU A 35 1.04 -5.33 7.89
N ALA A 36 2.08 -4.58 8.22
CA ALA A 36 2.88 -4.81 9.41
C ALA A 36 2.04 -4.69 10.69
N GLN A 37 1.19 -3.67 10.79
CA GLN A 37 0.29 -3.48 11.92
C GLN A 37 -0.74 -4.59 12.03
N THR A 38 -1.28 -5.07 10.91
CA THR A 38 -2.25 -6.16 10.86
C THR A 38 -1.63 -7.45 11.37
N ILE A 39 -0.40 -7.76 10.96
CA ILE A 39 0.34 -8.94 11.43
C ILE A 39 0.60 -8.86 12.94
N VAL A 40 1.11 -7.74 13.42
CA VAL A 40 1.39 -7.53 14.86
C VAL A 40 0.12 -7.63 15.69
N LYS A 41 -0.96 -7.03 15.24
CA LYS A 41 -2.26 -7.09 15.92
C LYS A 41 -2.78 -8.52 16.02
N THR A 42 -2.62 -9.30 14.96
CA THR A 42 -3.02 -10.72 14.92
C THR A 42 -2.19 -11.55 15.89
N GLU A 43 -0.87 -11.36 15.91
CA GLU A 43 0.04 -12.06 16.81
C GLU A 43 -0.25 -11.73 18.27
N LYS A 44 -0.46 -10.46 18.59
CA LYS A 44 -0.82 -10.02 19.96
C LYS A 44 -2.14 -10.61 20.40
N PHE A 45 -3.14 -10.66 19.52
CA PHE A 45 -4.42 -11.27 19.83
C PHE A 45 -4.26 -12.76 20.07
N HIS A 46 -3.45 -13.44 19.27
CA HIS A 46 -3.19 -14.87 19.44
C HIS A 46 -2.58 -15.17 20.80
N GLU A 47 -1.55 -14.44 21.21
CA GLU A 47 -0.90 -14.60 22.52
C GLU A 47 -1.88 -14.32 23.67
N TRP A 48 -2.65 -13.22 23.57
CA TRP A 48 -3.67 -12.88 24.54
C TRP A 48 -4.74 -13.99 24.63
N ARG A 49 -5.17 -14.51 23.48
CA ARG A 49 -6.16 -15.58 23.40
C ARG A 49 -5.70 -16.84 24.16
N LEU A 50 -4.45 -17.23 23.97
CA LEU A 50 -3.90 -18.41 24.67
C LEU A 50 -3.92 -18.21 26.18
N SER A 51 -3.48 -17.05 26.66
CA SER A 51 -3.51 -16.73 28.09
C SER A 51 -4.94 -16.67 28.63
N HIS A 52 -5.84 -16.06 27.87
CA HIS A 52 -7.24 -15.91 28.27
C HIS A 52 -7.97 -17.26 28.30
N GLN A 53 -7.68 -18.15 27.36
CA GLN A 53 -8.22 -19.51 27.36
C GLN A 53 -7.79 -20.29 28.60
N GLU A 54 -6.53 -20.15 29.05
CA GLU A 54 -6.06 -20.75 30.29
C GLU A 54 -6.84 -20.22 31.49
N GLU A 55 -7.07 -18.90 31.57
CA GLU A 55 -7.86 -18.29 32.64
C GLU A 55 -9.29 -18.80 32.65
N LEU A 56 -9.92 -18.92 31.48
CA LEU A 56 -11.27 -19.46 31.35
C LEU A 56 -11.34 -20.91 31.79
N PHE A 57 -10.33 -21.72 31.46
CA PHE A 57 -10.25 -23.12 31.86
C PHE A 57 -10.06 -23.27 33.36
N LYS A 58 -9.18 -22.46 33.97
CA LYS A 58 -8.99 -22.44 35.43
C LYS A 58 -10.28 -22.02 36.15
N GLY A 59 -10.98 -21.01 35.61
CA GLY A 59 -12.25 -20.59 36.16
C GLY A 59 -13.32 -21.67 36.08
N LEU A 60 -13.34 -22.47 35.03
CA LEU A 60 -14.24 -23.62 34.90
C LEU A 60 -13.93 -24.72 35.93
N GLN A 61 -12.65 -24.99 36.19
CA GLN A 61 -12.22 -25.97 37.15
C GLN A 61 -12.48 -25.57 38.61
N SER A 62 -12.50 -24.29 38.92
CA SER A 62 -12.68 -23.76 40.29
C SER A 62 -14.12 -23.80 40.77
N GLN A 63 -15.09 -24.08 39.88
CA GLN A 63 -16.52 -24.12 40.18
C GLN A 63 -17.10 -25.50 39.81
N PRO A 64 -18.27 -25.88 40.43
CA PRO A 64 -18.98 -27.09 39.99
C PRO A 64 -19.30 -27.00 38.49
N CYS A 65 -18.85 -27.98 37.73
CA CYS A 65 -19.07 -28.02 36.29
C CYS A 65 -20.51 -28.46 35.98
N THR A 66 -21.34 -27.53 35.54
CA THR A 66 -22.69 -27.82 35.05
C THR A 66 -22.68 -27.86 33.52
N ILE A 67 -23.74 -28.43 32.94
CA ILE A 67 -23.92 -28.38 31.45
C ILE A 67 -23.94 -26.96 30.98
N HIS A 68 -24.58 -26.04 31.69
CA HIS A 68 -24.65 -24.63 31.36
C HIS A 68 -23.27 -23.96 31.37
N SER A 69 -22.46 -24.18 32.41
CA SER A 69 -21.11 -23.61 32.50
C SER A 69 -20.18 -24.16 31.40
N MET A 70 -20.34 -25.43 31.03
CA MET A 70 -19.59 -26.02 29.91
C MET A 70 -20.00 -25.41 28.57
N GLN A 71 -21.28 -25.20 28.35
CA GLN A 71 -21.79 -24.54 27.14
C GLN A 71 -21.32 -23.11 27.03
N GLU A 72 -21.32 -22.34 28.11
CA GLU A 72 -20.77 -20.98 28.14
C GLU A 72 -19.29 -20.97 27.81
N TYR A 73 -18.52 -21.88 28.37
CA TYR A 73 -17.09 -22.03 28.09
C TYR A 73 -16.84 -22.31 26.60
N GLN A 74 -17.56 -23.25 26.04
CA GLN A 74 -17.46 -23.60 24.62
C GLN A 74 -17.85 -22.42 23.71
N THR A 75 -18.90 -21.68 24.07
CA THR A 75 -19.31 -20.49 23.33
C THR A 75 -18.25 -19.41 23.34
N LYS A 76 -17.61 -19.16 24.49
CA LYS A 76 -16.52 -18.20 24.62
C LYS A 76 -15.30 -18.60 23.78
N LEU A 77 -14.92 -19.89 23.81
CA LEU A 77 -13.83 -20.41 22.99
C LEU A 77 -14.11 -20.25 21.49
N PHE A 78 -15.34 -20.53 21.09
CA PHE A 78 -15.75 -20.37 19.69
C PHE A 78 -15.68 -18.90 19.26
N ALA A 79 -16.16 -17.98 20.10
CA ALA A 79 -16.11 -16.54 19.81
C ALA A 79 -14.66 -16.05 19.65
N LEU A 80 -13.74 -16.51 20.52
CA LEU A 80 -12.32 -16.16 20.41
C LEU A 80 -11.70 -16.72 19.14
N SER A 81 -12.04 -17.94 18.76
CA SER A 81 -11.58 -18.56 17.51
C SER A 81 -12.05 -17.78 16.29
N GLN A 82 -13.30 -17.38 16.28
CA GLN A 82 -13.88 -16.58 15.18
C GLN A 82 -13.21 -15.20 15.08
N GLN A 83 -12.94 -14.56 16.20
CA GLN A 83 -12.28 -13.26 16.22
C GLN A 83 -10.84 -13.36 15.68
N GLU A 84 -10.09 -14.39 16.08
CA GLU A 84 -8.74 -14.63 15.54
C GLU A 84 -8.77 -14.90 14.04
N GLU A 85 -9.73 -15.70 13.58
CA GLU A 85 -9.89 -16.01 12.16
C GLU A 85 -10.16 -14.75 11.33
N GLN A 86 -10.99 -13.83 11.84
CA GLN A 86 -11.24 -12.54 11.20
C GLN A 86 -9.98 -11.68 11.12
N LEU A 87 -9.19 -11.64 12.20
CA LEU A 87 -7.92 -10.93 12.21
C LEU A 87 -6.93 -11.53 11.22
N ARG A 88 -6.84 -12.86 11.16
CA ARG A 88 -5.97 -13.55 10.20
C ARG A 88 -6.40 -13.32 8.76
N ALA A 89 -7.71 -13.27 8.49
CA ALA A 89 -8.26 -13.00 7.16
C ALA A 89 -7.93 -11.59 6.65
N ALA A 90 -7.69 -10.65 7.55
CA ALA A 90 -7.27 -9.28 7.17
C ALA A 90 -5.84 -9.24 6.60
N ILE A 91 -4.99 -10.23 6.90
CA ILE A 91 -3.61 -10.27 6.40
C ILE A 91 -3.56 -10.44 4.88
N PRO A 92 -4.21 -11.45 4.28
CA PRO A 92 -4.23 -11.55 2.81
C PRO A 92 -4.80 -10.32 2.11
N THR A 93 -5.82 -9.70 2.69
CA THR A 93 -6.38 -8.46 2.16
C THR A 93 -5.35 -7.33 2.16
N ALA A 94 -4.61 -7.16 3.26
CA ALA A 94 -3.54 -6.17 3.36
C ALA A 94 -2.39 -6.48 2.38
N GLN A 95 -2.04 -7.75 2.19
CA GLN A 95 -1.05 -8.18 1.21
C GLN A 95 -1.47 -7.85 -0.22
N THR A 96 -2.73 -8.07 -0.57
CA THR A 96 -3.28 -7.73 -1.88
C THR A 96 -3.25 -6.22 -2.13
N LEU A 97 -3.60 -5.42 -1.13
CA LEU A 97 -3.53 -3.96 -1.22
C LEU A 97 -2.10 -3.47 -1.45
N LEU A 98 -1.13 -4.06 -0.77
CA LEU A 98 0.29 -3.74 -0.96
C LEU A 98 0.74 -4.11 -2.38
N GLU A 99 0.37 -5.29 -2.86
CA GLU A 99 0.70 -5.72 -4.21
C GLU A 99 0.13 -4.79 -5.27
N GLN A 100 -1.13 -4.38 -5.12
CA GLN A 100 -1.78 -3.42 -6.01
C GLN A 100 -1.08 -2.06 -5.97
N ALA A 101 -0.70 -1.59 -4.78
CA ALA A 101 0.02 -0.32 -4.63
C ALA A 101 1.39 -0.38 -5.34
N ASN A 102 2.11 -1.49 -5.24
CA ASN A 102 3.38 -1.70 -5.93
C ASN A 102 3.20 -1.75 -7.45
N GLN A 103 2.17 -2.42 -7.94
CA GLN A 103 1.85 -2.46 -9.37
C GLN A 103 1.51 -1.08 -9.91
N ASN A 104 0.72 -0.31 -9.19
CA ASN A 104 0.37 1.06 -9.54
C ASN A 104 1.61 1.97 -9.60
N LEU A 105 2.52 1.82 -8.63
CA LEU A 105 3.76 2.58 -8.60
C LEU A 105 4.66 2.22 -9.79
N THR A 106 4.79 0.95 -10.11
CA THR A 106 5.56 0.49 -11.28
C THR A 106 5.01 1.08 -12.57
N LYS A 107 3.69 1.06 -12.72
CA LYS A 107 3.01 1.60 -13.89
C LYS A 107 3.22 3.11 -14.04
N ILE A 108 3.04 3.86 -12.96
CA ILE A 108 3.18 5.32 -13.01
C ILE A 108 4.64 5.74 -13.25
N ARG A 109 5.60 5.00 -12.70
CA ARG A 109 7.03 5.22 -12.99
C ARG A 109 7.36 4.99 -14.46
N ALA A 110 6.80 3.95 -15.07
CA ALA A 110 6.98 3.69 -16.49
C ALA A 110 6.40 4.83 -17.34
N GLU A 111 5.23 5.34 -17.01
CA GLU A 111 4.61 6.47 -17.66
C GLU A 111 5.45 7.76 -17.51
N MET A 112 5.97 8.00 -16.30
CA MET A 112 6.84 9.13 -16.02
C MET A 112 8.14 9.06 -16.86
N ASN A 113 8.77 7.88 -16.90
CA ASN A 113 10.00 7.66 -17.67
C ASN A 113 9.76 7.89 -19.17
N ALA A 114 8.63 7.42 -19.70
CA ALA A 114 8.25 7.64 -21.10
C ALA A 114 8.08 9.14 -21.40
N LEU A 115 7.44 9.88 -20.50
CA LEU A 115 7.31 11.33 -20.62
C LEU A 115 8.65 12.06 -20.52
N ALA A 116 9.51 11.62 -19.59
CA ALA A 116 10.86 12.19 -19.45
C ALA A 116 11.68 12.03 -20.72
N MET A 117 11.60 10.86 -21.35
CA MET A 117 12.27 10.62 -22.63
C MET A 117 11.74 11.51 -23.77
N LYS A 118 10.42 11.67 -23.86
CA LYS A 118 9.79 12.54 -24.83
C LYS A 118 10.17 14.01 -24.60
N ASN A 119 10.21 14.42 -23.33
CA ASN A 119 10.60 15.77 -22.95
C ASN A 119 12.06 16.05 -23.33
N GLU A 120 12.96 15.11 -23.08
CA GLU A 120 14.37 15.22 -23.45
C GLU A 120 14.57 15.35 -24.97
N LYS A 121 13.86 14.54 -25.75
CA LYS A 121 13.86 14.65 -27.21
C LYS A 121 13.36 16.00 -27.68
N THR A 122 12.31 16.54 -27.08
CA THR A 122 11.78 17.86 -27.40
C THR A 122 12.78 18.96 -27.09
N LYS A 123 13.49 18.85 -25.95
CA LYS A 123 14.57 19.78 -25.60
C LYS A 123 15.67 19.78 -26.63
N GLU A 124 16.12 18.61 -27.06
CA GLU A 124 17.16 18.47 -28.09
C GLU A 124 16.75 19.12 -29.40
N ILE A 125 15.50 18.92 -29.84
CA ILE A 125 14.96 19.52 -31.06
C ILE A 125 14.92 21.05 -30.94
N VAL A 126 14.47 21.57 -29.80
CA VAL A 126 14.41 23.03 -29.56
C VAL A 126 15.82 23.64 -29.56
N GLU A 127 16.77 23.01 -28.90
CA GLU A 127 18.16 23.44 -28.83
C GLU A 127 18.81 23.43 -30.23
N THR A 128 18.59 22.36 -30.98
CA THR A 128 19.13 22.23 -32.36
C THR A 128 18.55 23.34 -33.29
N GLN A 129 17.25 23.59 -33.20
CA GLN A 129 16.60 24.63 -33.95
C GLN A 129 17.13 26.04 -33.58
N HIS A 130 17.31 26.29 -32.28
CA HIS A 130 17.87 27.53 -31.77
C HIS A 130 19.29 27.79 -32.30
N LYS A 131 20.14 26.76 -32.28
CA LYS A 131 21.50 26.83 -32.82
C LYS A 131 21.50 27.12 -34.33
N ALA A 132 20.63 26.48 -35.10
CA ALA A 132 20.47 26.73 -36.53
C ALA A 132 20.03 28.14 -36.80
N ASP A 133 19.05 28.67 -36.06
CA ASP A 133 18.59 30.03 -36.18
C ASP A 133 19.68 31.07 -35.87
N MET A 134 20.49 30.80 -34.83
CA MET A 134 21.63 31.63 -34.48
C MET A 134 22.71 31.64 -35.57
N GLN A 135 22.98 30.49 -36.20
CA GLN A 135 23.94 30.43 -37.32
C GLN A 135 23.47 31.16 -38.53
N LEU A 136 22.16 31.19 -38.82
CA LEU A 136 21.59 31.93 -39.92
C LEU A 136 21.62 33.45 -39.68
N ALA A 137 21.64 33.88 -38.43
CA ALA A 137 21.72 35.27 -38.04
C ALA A 137 23.13 35.88 -38.14
N LEU A 138 24.16 35.05 -38.24
CA LEU A 138 25.54 35.46 -38.42
C LEU A 138 25.87 35.61 -39.91
#